data_47324484b69bec8c02f7802498a91429
#
_entry.id   47324484b69bec8c02f7802498a91429
#
_cell.length_a   1.000
_cell.length_b   1.000
_cell.length_c   1.000
_cell.angle_alpha   90.00
_cell.angle_beta   90.00
_cell.angle_gamma   90.00
#
_symmetry.space_group_name_H-M   'P 1'
#
loop_
_entity.id
_entity.type
_entity.pdbx_description
1 polymer ?
#
loop_
_entity_poly.entity_id
_entity_poly.type
_entity_poly.pdbx_seq_one_letter_code
_entity_poly.pdbx_strand_id
1 'polypeptide(L)'
;MYRPLIASLALLASSAAGAAVPIFAAKCPNGLTADSDEKGRIYVSGKPAKVIHRPDGQVTAQSAGVYVDITPRGSQPPRVTSTGRDKTVVECEVVSFKAPDGPAAGAPAGAREPSAARAGRGQFDATGPVGCAERPGQPMRQCPMGVARDGGGTATVVVTRPDGRKRFIFFEKGKAVSADLSQADGNMNFRAAKSGNGMFLIDAGNERYEFPESVVFGG
;
A
#
# COMPACT_ATOMS: atom_id res chain seq x y z
N MET A 1 -47.15 18.40 41.36
CA MET A 1 -47.18 18.12 39.92
C MET A 1 -45.76 17.73 39.49
N TYR A 2 -45.42 16.44 39.47
CA TYR A 2 -44.10 15.91 39.04
C TYR A 2 -44.21 15.49 37.59
N ARG A 3 -43.37 16.07 36.71
CA ARG A 3 -43.21 15.66 35.32
C ARG A 3 -42.02 14.66 35.24
N PRO A 4 -42.19 13.46 34.71
CA PRO A 4 -41.04 12.57 34.48
C PRO A 4 -40.30 12.99 33.21
N LEU A 5 -38.98 13.18 33.32
CA LEU A 5 -38.03 13.33 32.21
C LEU A 5 -37.79 11.94 31.61
N ILE A 6 -38.25 11.72 30.39
CA ILE A 6 -37.95 10.54 29.62
C ILE A 6 -36.59 10.78 28.95
N ALA A 7 -35.55 10.13 29.44
CA ALA A 7 -34.24 10.10 28.80
C ALA A 7 -34.28 9.13 27.62
N SER A 8 -34.29 9.66 26.41
CA SER A 8 -34.14 8.85 25.18
C SER A 8 -32.69 8.39 25.02
N LEU A 9 -32.47 7.09 25.23
CA LEU A 9 -31.20 6.44 24.99
C LEU A 9 -31.06 6.21 23.48
N ALA A 10 -30.25 7.05 22.79
CA ALA A 10 -29.91 6.84 21.38
C ALA A 10 -28.92 5.68 21.27
N LEU A 11 -29.36 4.53 20.76
CA LEU A 11 -28.47 3.44 20.34
C LEU A 11 -27.67 3.90 19.13
N LEU A 12 -26.38 4.18 19.33
CA LEU A 12 -25.42 4.31 18.24
C LEU A 12 -25.17 2.92 17.66
N ALA A 13 -25.80 2.62 16.55
CA ALA A 13 -25.46 1.46 15.74
C ALA A 13 -24.07 1.67 15.14
N SER A 14 -23.04 1.08 15.75
CA SER A 14 -21.70 0.98 15.16
C SER A 14 -21.81 0.07 13.95
N SER A 15 -21.87 0.63 12.74
CA SER A 15 -21.64 -0.11 11.51
C SER A 15 -20.18 -0.57 11.51
N ALA A 16 -19.95 -1.86 11.71
CA ALA A 16 -18.65 -2.49 11.44
C ALA A 16 -18.36 -2.32 9.94
N ALA A 17 -17.53 -1.33 9.60
CA ALA A 17 -16.98 -1.22 8.26
C ALA A 17 -16.11 -2.45 8.03
N GLY A 18 -16.62 -3.42 7.27
CA GLY A 18 -15.85 -4.59 6.85
C GLY A 18 -14.60 -4.14 6.09
N ALA A 19 -13.47 -4.80 6.36
CA ALA A 19 -12.22 -4.54 5.66
C ALA A 19 -12.46 -4.62 4.14
N ALA A 20 -12.15 -3.55 3.42
CA ALA A 20 -12.25 -3.55 1.97
C ALA A 20 -11.25 -4.58 1.41
N VAL A 21 -11.75 -5.52 0.61
CA VAL A 21 -10.90 -6.49 -0.07
C VAL A 21 -10.08 -5.74 -1.13
N PRO A 22 -8.74 -5.83 -1.13
CA PRO A 22 -7.93 -5.21 -2.17
C PRO A 22 -8.23 -5.88 -3.53
N ILE A 23 -8.09 -5.14 -4.62
CA ILE A 23 -8.16 -5.72 -5.96
C ILE A 23 -6.86 -6.46 -6.22
N PHE A 24 -6.93 -7.76 -6.46
CA PHE A 24 -5.76 -8.60 -6.71
C PHE A 24 -6.08 -9.75 -7.65
N ALA A 25 -5.04 -10.30 -8.26
CA ALA A 25 -5.08 -11.61 -8.88
C ALA A 25 -3.88 -12.43 -8.41
N ALA A 26 -4.13 -13.69 -8.05
CA ALA A 26 -3.12 -14.61 -7.56
C ALA A 26 -3.22 -15.96 -8.27
N LYS A 27 -2.06 -16.60 -8.44
CA LYS A 27 -1.91 -17.95 -8.96
C LYS A 27 -1.33 -18.85 -7.89
N CYS A 28 -1.94 -19.99 -7.68
CA CYS A 28 -1.51 -20.97 -6.69
C CYS A 28 -0.78 -22.14 -7.37
N PRO A 29 0.23 -22.77 -6.72
CA PRO A 29 0.99 -23.91 -7.28
C PRO A 29 0.12 -25.11 -7.67
N ASN A 30 -1.07 -25.26 -7.04
CA ASN A 30 -2.04 -26.31 -7.33
C ASN A 30 -2.96 -26.00 -8.53
N GLY A 31 -2.62 -24.97 -9.33
CA GLY A 31 -3.37 -24.56 -10.52
C GLY A 31 -4.62 -23.73 -10.24
N LEU A 32 -4.92 -23.42 -8.97
CA LEU A 32 -6.03 -22.52 -8.63
C LEU A 32 -5.64 -21.06 -8.93
N THR A 33 -6.63 -20.28 -9.31
CA THR A 33 -6.54 -18.82 -9.35
C THR A 33 -7.49 -18.21 -8.35
N ALA A 34 -7.10 -17.05 -7.80
CA ALA A 34 -7.98 -16.24 -6.96
C ALA A 34 -7.85 -14.79 -7.39
N ASP A 35 -8.97 -14.14 -7.64
CA ASP A 35 -9.02 -12.75 -8.03
C ASP A 35 -10.19 -12.03 -7.35
N SER A 36 -10.08 -10.72 -7.23
CA SER A 36 -11.14 -9.87 -6.70
C SER A 36 -11.43 -8.71 -7.65
N ASP A 37 -12.69 -8.27 -7.66
CA ASP A 37 -13.13 -7.12 -8.44
C ASP A 37 -13.25 -5.82 -7.61
N GLU A 38 -13.54 -4.72 -8.28
CA GLU A 38 -13.73 -3.40 -7.67
C GLU A 38 -14.89 -3.33 -6.66
N LYS A 39 -15.78 -4.31 -6.67
CA LYS A 39 -16.90 -4.43 -5.74
C LYS A 39 -16.56 -5.31 -4.54
N GLY A 40 -15.31 -5.76 -4.41
CA GLY A 40 -14.86 -6.63 -3.33
C GLY A 40 -15.36 -8.07 -3.44
N ARG A 41 -15.89 -8.48 -4.59
CA ARG A 41 -16.25 -9.87 -4.82
C ARG A 41 -15.00 -10.66 -5.15
N ILE A 42 -14.90 -11.87 -4.61
CA ILE A 42 -13.77 -12.77 -4.83
C ILE A 42 -14.22 -13.95 -5.69
N TYR A 43 -13.36 -14.28 -6.63
CA TYR A 43 -13.54 -15.42 -7.51
C TYR A 43 -12.40 -16.41 -7.29
N VAL A 44 -12.74 -17.70 -7.25
CA VAL A 44 -11.77 -18.81 -7.16
C VAL A 44 -11.93 -19.67 -8.41
N SER A 45 -10.91 -19.73 -9.25
CA SER A 45 -10.92 -20.38 -10.56
C SER A 45 -12.12 -19.93 -11.41
N GLY A 46 -12.36 -18.60 -11.45
CA GLY A 46 -13.44 -17.95 -12.22
C GLY A 46 -14.86 -18.14 -11.64
N LYS A 47 -15.01 -18.82 -10.50
CA LYS A 47 -16.32 -19.02 -9.83
C LYS A 47 -16.43 -18.07 -8.64
N PRO A 48 -17.60 -17.40 -8.45
CA PRO A 48 -17.80 -16.53 -7.30
C PRO A 48 -17.68 -17.32 -5.99
N ALA A 49 -16.97 -16.76 -5.02
CA ALA A 49 -16.75 -17.37 -3.73
C ALA A 49 -17.65 -16.74 -2.65
N LYS A 50 -18.00 -17.53 -1.63
CA LYS A 50 -18.59 -17.01 -0.40
C LYS A 50 -17.47 -16.34 0.40
N VAL A 51 -17.62 -15.05 0.70
CA VAL A 51 -16.64 -14.25 1.43
C VAL A 51 -17.00 -14.20 2.91
N ILE A 52 -16.03 -14.44 3.77
CA ILE A 52 -16.12 -14.37 5.22
C ILE A 52 -15.06 -13.40 5.70
N HIS A 53 -15.49 -12.30 6.30
CA HIS A 53 -14.60 -11.32 6.94
C HIS A 53 -14.34 -11.75 8.39
N ARG A 54 -13.08 -11.77 8.80
CA ARG A 54 -12.66 -12.09 10.17
C ARG A 54 -12.39 -10.83 10.97
N PRO A 55 -12.52 -10.86 12.30
CA PRO A 55 -12.27 -9.70 13.17
C PRO A 55 -10.83 -9.16 13.10
N ASP A 56 -9.85 -10.01 12.73
CA ASP A 56 -8.44 -9.67 12.56
C ASP A 56 -8.12 -9.01 11.20
N GLY A 57 -9.16 -8.73 10.40
CA GLY A 57 -9.02 -8.14 9.07
C GLY A 57 -8.68 -9.14 7.96
N GLN A 58 -8.49 -10.41 8.29
CA GLN A 58 -8.32 -11.48 7.31
C GLN A 58 -9.63 -11.77 6.59
N VAL A 59 -9.55 -12.15 5.33
CA VAL A 59 -10.71 -12.50 4.51
C VAL A 59 -10.55 -13.94 4.02
N THR A 60 -11.54 -14.79 4.25
CA THR A 60 -11.60 -16.14 3.72
C THR A 60 -12.63 -16.22 2.61
N ALA A 61 -12.22 -16.66 1.43
CA ALA A 61 -13.10 -16.94 0.30
C ALA A 61 -13.29 -18.46 0.15
N GLN A 62 -14.53 -18.91 0.11
CA GLN A 62 -14.87 -20.33 -0.04
C GLN A 62 -15.58 -20.59 -1.37
N SER A 63 -15.07 -21.53 -2.16
CA SER A 63 -15.70 -21.99 -3.40
C SER A 63 -15.41 -23.48 -3.63
N ALA A 64 -16.43 -24.27 -3.92
CA ALA A 64 -16.33 -25.68 -4.31
C ALA A 64 -15.45 -26.56 -3.39
N GLY A 65 -15.45 -26.28 -2.07
CA GLY A 65 -14.66 -27.02 -1.08
C GLY A 65 -13.19 -26.61 -0.99
N VAL A 66 -12.83 -25.49 -1.61
CA VAL A 66 -11.54 -24.82 -1.49
C VAL A 66 -11.70 -23.56 -0.66
N TYR A 67 -10.71 -23.26 0.17
CA TYR A 67 -10.63 -22.06 0.95
C TYR A 67 -9.42 -21.25 0.46
N VAL A 68 -9.62 -19.95 0.28
CA VAL A 68 -8.56 -19.01 -0.02
C VAL A 68 -8.55 -17.95 1.08
N ASP A 69 -7.45 -17.89 1.83
CA ASP A 69 -7.27 -16.89 2.87
C ASP A 69 -6.44 -15.73 2.31
N ILE A 70 -6.98 -14.53 2.43
CA ILE A 70 -6.38 -13.28 1.99
C ILE A 70 -6.07 -12.47 3.24
N THR A 71 -4.79 -12.22 3.46
CA THR A 71 -4.32 -11.37 4.56
C THR A 71 -3.86 -10.03 3.98
N PRO A 72 -4.62 -8.94 4.16
CA PRO A 72 -4.22 -7.62 3.69
C PRO A 72 -2.92 -7.18 4.36
N ARG A 73 -2.06 -6.47 3.59
CA ARG A 73 -0.78 -5.92 4.08
C ARG A 73 -0.69 -4.42 3.81
N GLY A 74 -1.80 -3.73 3.99
CA GLY A 74 -1.90 -2.29 3.71
C GLY A 74 -1.70 -1.99 2.22
N SER A 75 -0.67 -1.23 1.89
CA SER A 75 -0.32 -0.87 0.50
C SER A 75 0.54 -1.92 -0.22
N GLN A 76 0.92 -3.00 0.46
CA GLN A 76 1.64 -4.12 -0.16
C GLN A 76 0.66 -5.17 -0.70
N PRO A 77 1.10 -6.02 -1.68
CA PRO A 77 0.30 -7.14 -2.12
C PRO A 77 -0.16 -8.01 -0.95
N PRO A 78 -1.42 -8.44 -0.91
CA PRO A 78 -1.91 -9.29 0.17
C PRO A 78 -1.15 -10.62 0.16
N ARG A 79 -1.00 -11.23 1.34
CA ARG A 79 -0.62 -12.63 1.39
C ARG A 79 -1.84 -13.47 1.05
N VAL A 80 -1.71 -14.35 0.08
CA VAL A 80 -2.79 -15.23 -0.36
C VAL A 80 -2.35 -16.67 -0.17
N THR A 81 -3.14 -17.45 0.56
CA THR A 81 -2.92 -18.89 0.71
C THR A 81 -4.19 -19.64 0.29
N SER A 82 -4.04 -20.82 -0.30
CA SER A 82 -5.17 -21.68 -0.60
C SER A 82 -5.08 -23.01 0.16
N THR A 83 -6.23 -23.47 0.65
CA THR A 83 -6.38 -24.77 1.29
C THR A 83 -7.27 -25.63 0.42
N GLY A 84 -6.70 -26.69 -0.14
CA GLY A 84 -7.41 -27.67 -0.95
C GLY A 84 -8.31 -28.61 -0.14
N ARG A 85 -9.01 -29.50 -0.83
CA ARG A 85 -9.85 -30.56 -0.19
C ARG A 85 -9.03 -31.56 0.61
N ASP A 86 -7.77 -31.74 0.26
CA ASP A 86 -6.77 -32.57 0.95
C ASP A 86 -6.21 -31.91 2.21
N LYS A 87 -6.68 -30.69 2.54
CA LYS A 87 -6.22 -29.83 3.65
C LYS A 87 -4.78 -29.33 3.49
N THR A 88 -4.16 -29.51 2.33
CA THR A 88 -2.85 -28.94 2.04
C THR A 88 -2.98 -27.43 1.87
N VAL A 89 -2.16 -26.68 2.61
CA VAL A 89 -2.08 -25.22 2.51
C VAL A 89 -0.89 -24.85 1.61
N VAL A 90 -1.14 -24.06 0.56
CA VAL A 90 -0.11 -23.57 -0.33
C VAL A 90 -0.17 -22.03 -0.41
N GLU A 91 0.98 -21.39 -0.49
CA GLU A 91 1.07 -19.95 -0.73
C GLU A 91 0.95 -19.67 -2.23
N CYS A 92 0.13 -18.67 -2.57
CA CYS A 92 -0.13 -18.27 -3.94
C CYS A 92 0.69 -17.04 -4.30
N GLU A 93 1.18 -16.98 -5.52
CA GLU A 93 1.86 -15.80 -6.05
C GLU A 93 0.83 -14.75 -6.46
N VAL A 94 0.94 -13.55 -5.92
CA VAL A 94 0.11 -12.40 -6.33
C VAL A 94 0.71 -11.82 -7.60
N VAL A 95 0.03 -12.00 -8.73
CA VAL A 95 0.49 -11.57 -10.06
C VAL A 95 0.04 -10.16 -10.42
N SER A 96 -1.01 -9.65 -9.79
CA SER A 96 -1.43 -8.26 -9.89
C SER A 96 -2.07 -7.79 -8.60
N PHE A 97 -1.92 -6.50 -8.29
CA PHE A 97 -2.46 -5.89 -7.09
C PHE A 97 -2.72 -4.41 -7.31
N LYS A 98 -3.90 -3.96 -6.90
CA LYS A 98 -4.25 -2.56 -6.75
C LYS A 98 -4.67 -2.34 -5.30
N ALA A 99 -3.95 -1.46 -4.61
CA ALA A 99 -4.33 -1.10 -3.24
C ALA A 99 -5.76 -0.54 -3.23
N PRO A 100 -6.56 -0.84 -2.20
CA PRO A 100 -7.89 -0.24 -2.09
C PRO A 100 -7.76 1.28 -1.98
N ASP A 101 -8.62 2.00 -2.71
CA ASP A 101 -8.76 3.45 -2.58
C ASP A 101 -9.50 3.73 -1.25
N GLY A 102 -8.75 3.85 -0.15
CA GLY A 102 -9.32 4.09 1.18
C GLY A 102 -8.36 3.73 2.32
N PRO A 103 -8.65 4.10 3.59
CA PRO A 103 -7.83 3.70 4.72
C PRO A 103 -7.77 2.18 4.81
N ALA A 104 -6.55 1.63 4.93
CA ALA A 104 -6.33 0.19 5.08
C ALA A 104 -7.17 -0.34 6.25
N ALA A 105 -8.17 -1.16 5.93
CA ALA A 105 -8.98 -1.80 6.96
C ALA A 105 -8.11 -2.85 7.67
N GLY A 106 -7.87 -2.63 8.95
CA GLY A 106 -7.04 -3.48 9.81
C GLY A 106 -6.04 -2.72 10.66
N ALA A 107 -5.91 -1.39 10.50
CA ALA A 107 -5.19 -0.59 11.48
C ALA A 107 -6.03 -0.51 12.77
N PRO A 108 -5.44 -0.71 13.96
CA PRO A 108 -6.15 -0.51 15.23
C PRO A 108 -6.74 0.90 15.26
N ALA A 109 -7.94 1.05 15.82
CA ALA A 109 -8.62 2.34 15.96
C ALA A 109 -7.65 3.32 16.67
N GLY A 110 -7.15 4.34 15.92
CA GLY A 110 -6.13 5.28 16.37
C GLY A 110 -4.78 5.16 15.63
N ALA A 111 -4.57 4.16 14.79
CA ALA A 111 -3.37 4.11 13.95
C ALA A 111 -3.45 5.15 12.84
N ARG A 112 -2.37 5.92 12.70
CA ARG A 112 -2.20 6.87 11.60
C ARG A 112 -2.22 6.11 10.26
N GLU A 113 -2.93 6.67 9.28
CA GLU A 113 -2.97 6.09 7.94
C GLU A 113 -1.56 5.94 7.35
N PRO A 114 -1.25 4.81 6.65
CA PRO A 114 0.07 4.57 6.08
C PRO A 114 0.56 5.71 5.18
N SER A 115 1.86 5.98 5.22
CA SER A 115 2.51 7.05 4.46
C SER A 115 2.23 6.98 2.96
N ALA A 116 2.18 5.79 2.39
CA ALA A 116 1.90 5.60 0.96
C ALA A 116 0.50 6.08 0.58
N ALA A 117 -0.52 5.78 1.40
CA ALA A 117 -1.89 6.20 1.16
C ALA A 117 -2.06 7.72 1.36
N ARG A 118 -1.45 8.29 2.41
CA ARG A 118 -1.44 9.75 2.64
C ARG A 118 -0.72 10.50 1.51
N ALA A 119 0.43 10.01 1.08
CA ALA A 119 1.21 10.56 -0.02
C ALA A 119 0.44 10.52 -1.34
N GLY A 120 -0.29 9.42 -1.62
CA GLY A 120 -1.14 9.27 -2.79
C GLY A 120 -2.22 10.36 -2.89
N ARG A 121 -2.74 10.83 -1.75
CA ARG A 121 -3.71 11.93 -1.66
C ARG A 121 -3.07 13.31 -1.49
N GLY A 122 -1.74 13.42 -1.56
CA GLY A 122 -1.03 14.68 -1.36
C GLY A 122 -1.01 15.17 0.08
N GLN A 123 -1.28 14.30 1.05
CA GLN A 123 -1.23 14.61 2.48
C GLN A 123 0.20 14.39 2.99
N PHE A 124 0.98 15.47 2.97
CA PHE A 124 2.39 15.43 3.33
C PHE A 124 2.64 16.01 4.73
N ASP A 125 3.63 15.46 5.43
CA ASP A 125 4.13 15.98 6.70
C ASP A 125 5.13 17.11 6.49
N ALA A 126 5.81 17.10 5.33
CA ALA A 126 6.69 18.19 4.90
C ALA A 126 6.78 18.24 3.38
N THR A 127 7.09 19.41 2.85
CA THR A 127 7.35 19.65 1.43
C THR A 127 8.64 20.46 1.28
N GLY A 128 9.28 20.35 0.11
CA GLY A 128 10.49 21.09 -0.17
C GLY A 128 11.10 20.74 -1.52
N PRO A 129 12.23 21.31 -1.88
CA PRO A 129 12.98 20.92 -3.07
C PRO A 129 13.93 19.75 -2.78
N VAL A 130 14.14 18.88 -3.77
CA VAL A 130 15.16 17.83 -3.76
C VAL A 130 15.89 17.79 -5.08
N GLY A 131 17.12 17.26 -5.08
CA GLY A 131 17.88 17.05 -6.31
C GLY A 131 17.21 16.00 -7.18
N CYS A 132 17.07 16.27 -8.47
CA CYS A 132 16.50 15.33 -9.45
C CYS A 132 17.15 15.50 -10.84
N ALA A 133 17.25 14.39 -11.58
CA ALA A 133 17.56 14.34 -13.00
C ALA A 133 16.69 13.30 -13.67
N GLU A 134 16.13 13.60 -14.84
CA GLU A 134 15.19 12.72 -15.54
C GLU A 134 15.88 11.66 -16.39
N ARG A 135 17.16 11.87 -16.75
CA ARG A 135 17.93 10.99 -17.62
C ARG A 135 19.38 10.85 -17.13
N PRO A 136 20.02 9.74 -17.37
CA PRO A 136 21.44 9.58 -17.10
C PRO A 136 22.28 10.69 -17.74
N GLY A 137 23.25 11.23 -16.98
CA GLY A 137 24.16 12.29 -17.47
C GLY A 137 23.58 13.70 -17.47
N GLN A 138 22.30 13.89 -17.17
CA GLN A 138 21.75 15.24 -16.98
C GLN A 138 22.25 15.85 -15.66
N PRO A 139 22.47 17.18 -15.63
CA PRO A 139 22.77 17.87 -14.39
C PRO A 139 21.56 17.80 -13.43
N MET A 140 21.86 17.65 -12.14
CA MET A 140 20.85 17.70 -11.10
C MET A 140 20.20 19.08 -11.06
N ARG A 141 18.87 19.10 -10.92
CA ARG A 141 18.07 20.31 -10.71
C ARG A 141 17.22 20.18 -9.46
N GLN A 142 16.49 21.19 -9.08
CA GLN A 142 15.57 21.13 -7.97
C GLN A 142 14.18 20.72 -8.46
N CYS A 143 13.64 19.65 -7.87
CA CYS A 143 12.27 19.20 -8.08
C CYS A 143 11.47 19.35 -6.80
N PRO A 144 10.20 19.78 -6.88
CA PRO A 144 9.32 19.81 -5.71
C PRO A 144 9.09 18.38 -5.19
N MET A 145 9.09 18.21 -3.87
CA MET A 145 8.73 16.96 -3.23
C MET A 145 7.77 17.16 -2.06
N GLY A 146 7.04 16.11 -1.73
CA GLY A 146 6.32 15.95 -0.48
C GLY A 146 6.68 14.63 0.18
N VAL A 147 6.69 14.58 1.50
CA VAL A 147 6.94 13.36 2.26
C VAL A 147 5.84 13.12 3.28
N ALA A 148 5.34 11.90 3.30
CA ALA A 148 4.50 11.36 4.37
C ALA A 148 5.33 10.36 5.17
N ARG A 149 5.32 10.45 6.51
CA ARG A 149 6.17 9.67 7.43
C ARG A 149 5.32 8.87 8.40
N ASP A 150 5.65 7.57 8.55
CA ASP A 150 5.03 6.71 9.57
C ASP A 150 5.90 6.59 10.83
N GLY A 151 7.05 7.25 10.84
CA GLY A 151 8.03 7.17 11.92
C GLY A 151 9.02 6.00 11.73
N GLY A 152 10.08 5.98 12.58
CA GLY A 152 11.09 4.91 12.52
C GLY A 152 11.82 4.76 11.18
N GLY A 153 11.86 5.82 10.35
CA GLY A 153 12.45 5.76 9.01
C GLY A 153 11.55 5.12 7.95
N THR A 154 10.27 4.88 8.25
CA THR A 154 9.26 4.47 7.28
C THR A 154 8.57 5.71 6.73
N ALA A 155 8.63 5.89 5.42
CA ALA A 155 8.11 7.09 4.74
C ALA A 155 7.84 6.83 3.27
N THR A 156 7.02 7.68 2.67
CA THR A 156 6.82 7.77 1.23
C THR A 156 7.15 9.17 0.77
N VAL A 157 8.14 9.29 -0.10
CA VAL A 157 8.55 10.54 -0.74
C VAL A 157 7.94 10.59 -2.14
N VAL A 158 7.28 11.68 -2.47
CA VAL A 158 6.71 11.93 -3.80
C VAL A 158 7.47 13.10 -4.42
N VAL A 159 8.16 12.86 -5.52
CA VAL A 159 8.85 13.90 -6.28
C VAL A 159 8.02 14.25 -7.51
N THR A 160 7.73 15.54 -7.70
CA THR A 160 7.10 16.04 -8.92
C THR A 160 8.18 16.40 -9.92
N ARG A 161 8.22 15.69 -11.04
CA ARG A 161 9.21 15.90 -12.10
C ARG A 161 8.89 17.14 -12.92
N PRO A 162 9.85 17.66 -13.71
CA PRO A 162 9.62 18.81 -14.60
C PRO A 162 8.50 18.59 -15.62
N ASP A 163 8.24 17.35 -16.02
CA ASP A 163 7.14 16.99 -16.92
C ASP A 163 5.76 16.89 -16.22
N GLY A 164 5.70 17.18 -14.90
CA GLY A 164 4.50 17.14 -14.08
C GLY A 164 4.14 15.74 -13.55
N ARG A 165 4.79 14.68 -14.04
CA ARG A 165 4.58 13.33 -13.51
C ARG A 165 5.17 13.19 -12.11
N LYS A 166 4.64 12.25 -11.32
CA LYS A 166 5.08 12.02 -9.94
C LYS A 166 5.85 10.71 -9.85
N ARG A 167 6.93 10.73 -9.06
CA ARG A 167 7.66 9.52 -8.68
C ARG A 167 7.48 9.28 -7.19
N PHE A 168 6.94 8.11 -6.83
CA PHE A 168 6.82 7.65 -5.45
C PHE A 168 8.05 6.82 -5.11
N ILE A 169 8.68 7.12 -3.98
CA ILE A 169 9.86 6.42 -3.46
C ILE A 169 9.52 5.97 -2.05
N PHE A 170 9.66 4.69 -1.78
CA PHE A 170 9.25 4.05 -0.52
C PHE A 170 10.44 3.75 0.35
N PHE A 171 10.31 4.09 1.63
CA PHE A 171 11.33 3.89 2.65
C PHE A 171 10.80 2.99 3.77
N GLU A 172 11.66 2.07 4.22
CA GLU A 172 11.44 1.23 5.39
C GLU A 172 12.69 1.25 6.26
N LYS A 173 12.51 1.56 7.56
CA LYS A 173 13.62 1.59 8.55
C LYS A 173 14.84 2.39 8.06
N GLY A 174 14.59 3.52 7.40
CA GLY A 174 15.63 4.43 6.92
C GLY A 174 16.39 3.95 5.68
N LYS A 175 15.84 2.98 4.94
CA LYS A 175 16.39 2.52 3.65
C LYS A 175 15.36 2.74 2.56
N ALA A 176 15.77 3.25 1.40
CA ALA A 176 14.91 3.24 0.23
C ALA A 176 14.81 1.81 -0.30
N VAL A 177 13.60 1.27 -0.34
CA VAL A 177 13.35 -0.14 -0.68
C VAL A 177 12.80 -0.31 -2.09
N SER A 178 12.07 0.67 -2.61
CA SER A 178 11.50 0.62 -3.96
C SER A 178 11.03 2.00 -4.42
N ALA A 179 10.65 2.08 -5.70
CA ALA A 179 9.94 3.21 -6.28
C ALA A 179 8.81 2.70 -7.18
N ASP A 180 7.77 3.52 -7.38
CA ASP A 180 6.75 3.23 -8.39
C ASP A 180 7.35 3.50 -9.79
N LEU A 181 7.69 2.43 -10.50
CA LEU A 181 8.27 2.46 -11.83
C LEU A 181 7.24 2.22 -12.94
N SER A 182 5.95 2.22 -12.64
CA SER A 182 4.86 1.97 -13.61
C SER A 182 4.88 2.95 -14.79
N GLN A 183 5.45 4.14 -14.60
CA GLN A 183 5.63 5.17 -15.63
C GLN A 183 7.10 5.37 -16.03
N ALA A 184 7.97 4.41 -15.73
CA ALA A 184 9.36 4.43 -16.21
C ALA A 184 9.40 3.98 -17.67
N ASP A 185 10.13 4.71 -18.52
CA ASP A 185 10.22 4.49 -19.97
C ASP A 185 10.95 3.16 -20.30
N GLY A 186 10.38 2.02 -19.86
CA GLY A 186 10.90 0.67 -20.09
C GLY A 186 12.05 0.24 -19.17
N ASN A 187 12.64 1.11 -18.37
CA ASN A 187 13.68 0.77 -17.41
C ASN A 187 13.10 0.58 -16.00
N MET A 188 13.04 -0.66 -15.54
CA MET A 188 12.48 -1.05 -14.24
C MET A 188 13.56 -1.21 -13.13
N ASN A 189 14.78 -0.73 -13.36
CA ASN A 189 15.86 -0.83 -12.39
C ASN A 189 15.64 0.16 -11.23
N PHE A 190 15.83 -0.32 -10.01
CA PHE A 190 15.87 0.49 -8.80
C PHE A 190 17.19 0.25 -8.07
N ARG A 191 17.87 1.32 -7.73
CA ARG A 191 19.08 1.30 -6.90
C ARG A 191 19.00 2.42 -5.89
N ALA A 192 19.43 2.15 -4.68
CA ALA A 192 19.52 3.14 -3.63
C ALA A 192 20.81 2.97 -2.83
N ALA A 193 21.46 4.06 -2.54
CA ALA A 193 22.62 4.14 -1.68
C ALA A 193 22.47 5.29 -0.71
N LYS A 194 23.14 5.21 0.43
CA LYS A 194 23.29 6.31 1.37
C LYS A 194 24.77 6.68 1.41
N SER A 195 25.07 7.95 1.15
CA SER A 195 26.43 8.46 1.25
C SER A 195 26.83 8.76 2.69
N GLY A 196 28.14 8.86 2.94
CA GLY A 196 28.67 9.13 4.28
C GLY A 196 28.26 10.47 4.90
N ASN A 197 27.76 11.41 4.10
CA ASN A 197 27.22 12.69 4.55
C ASN A 197 25.69 12.69 4.77
N GLY A 198 25.06 11.51 4.85
CA GLY A 198 23.63 11.38 5.13
C GLY A 198 22.72 11.70 3.94
N MET A 199 23.22 11.67 2.71
CA MET A 199 22.41 11.85 1.50
C MET A 199 21.94 10.50 0.98
N PHE A 200 20.68 10.39 0.59
CA PHE A 200 20.19 9.31 -0.25
C PHE A 200 20.48 9.61 -1.71
N LEU A 201 21.05 8.62 -2.40
CA LEU A 201 21.30 8.60 -3.83
C LEU A 201 20.44 7.49 -4.42
N ILE A 202 19.46 7.84 -5.24
CA ILE A 202 18.45 6.90 -5.73
C ILE A 202 18.38 6.98 -7.24
N ASP A 203 18.57 5.82 -7.89
CA ASP A 203 18.27 5.63 -9.30
C ASP A 203 16.95 4.87 -9.41
N ALA A 204 15.98 5.45 -10.10
CA ALA A 204 14.65 4.89 -10.33
C ALA A 204 14.34 4.91 -11.83
N GLY A 205 14.55 3.79 -12.50
CA GLY A 205 14.52 3.73 -13.95
C GLY A 205 15.68 4.52 -14.56
N ASN A 206 15.36 5.53 -15.36
CA ASN A 206 16.34 6.46 -15.93
C ASN A 206 16.56 7.71 -15.08
N GLU A 207 15.82 7.86 -14.00
CA GLU A 207 15.79 9.04 -13.15
C GLU A 207 16.76 8.89 -11.99
N ARG A 208 17.33 10.01 -11.55
CA ARG A 208 18.16 10.09 -10.36
C ARG A 208 17.59 11.10 -9.38
N TYR A 209 17.67 10.77 -8.09
CA TYR A 209 17.22 11.62 -6.98
C TYR A 209 18.27 11.67 -5.88
N GLU A 210 18.44 12.87 -5.32
CA GLU A 210 19.37 13.13 -4.22
C GLU A 210 18.68 13.99 -3.16
N PHE A 211 18.63 13.49 -1.92
CA PHE A 211 18.05 14.26 -0.82
C PHE A 211 18.57 13.79 0.55
N PRO A 212 18.60 14.70 1.52
CA PRO A 212 19.11 14.38 2.85
C PRO A 212 18.20 13.41 3.60
N GLU A 213 18.79 12.65 4.52
CA GLU A 213 18.03 11.69 5.35
C GLU A 213 16.97 12.35 6.24
N SER A 214 17.14 13.64 6.58
CA SER A 214 16.12 14.41 7.29
C SER A 214 14.77 14.48 6.56
N VAL A 215 14.75 14.30 5.24
CA VAL A 215 13.50 14.16 4.49
C VAL A 215 12.70 12.96 5.00
N VAL A 216 13.36 11.85 5.32
CA VAL A 216 12.72 10.61 5.77
C VAL A 216 12.45 10.60 7.27
N PHE A 217 13.43 11.06 8.06
CA PHE A 217 13.33 10.99 9.52
C PHE A 217 12.66 12.21 10.16
N GLY A 218 12.63 13.34 9.48
CA GLY A 218 12.29 14.63 10.05
C GLY A 218 13.52 15.27 10.70
N GLY A 219 13.48 16.55 10.89
CA GLY A 219 14.47 17.36 11.61
C GLY A 219 13.88 17.86 12.92
#